data_a44c2191b3a3a375f68a3af31f5f36b3
#
_entry.id   a44c2191b3a3a375f68a3af31f5f36b3
#
_cell.length_a   1.000
_cell.length_b   1.000
_cell.length_c   1.000
_cell.angle_alpha   90.00
_cell.angle_beta   90.00
_cell.angle_gamma   90.00
#
_symmetry.space_group_name_H-M   'P 1'
#
loop_
_entity.id
_entity.type
_entity.pdbx_description
1 polymer ?
#
loop_
_entity_poly.entity_id
_entity_poly.type
_entity_poly.pdbx_seq_one_letter_code
_entity_poly.pdbx_strand_id
1 'polypeptide(L)'
;SVASCVYYDKAKDAGLKTVIASTASPYKFTRSVMDAIDKEKYDSMTDFELVDELNALSGVKIPEAIEEIRTAPIRHDIVCDKSEMQMTVEKILGL
;
A
#
# COMPACT_ATOMS: atom_id res chain seq x y z
N SER A 1 8.46 -8.31 -2.62
CA SER A 1 9.58 -9.08 -3.21
C SER A 1 10.81 -9.13 -2.31
N VAL A 2 11.28 -8.03 -1.72
CA VAL A 2 12.47 -8.08 -0.83
C VAL A 2 12.26 -9.04 0.34
N ALA A 3 11.15 -8.93 1.07
CA ALA A 3 10.83 -9.84 2.17
C ALA A 3 10.75 -11.31 1.70
N SER A 4 10.19 -11.55 0.52
CA SER A 4 10.14 -12.89 -0.07
C SER A 4 11.52 -13.40 -0.45
N CYS A 5 12.41 -12.55 -0.95
CA CYS A 5 13.80 -12.90 -1.23
C CYS A 5 14.56 -13.25 0.06
N VAL A 6 14.41 -12.44 1.13
CA VAL A 6 15.01 -12.71 2.45
C VAL A 6 14.50 -14.02 3.04
N TYR A 7 13.20 -14.30 2.92
CA TYR A 7 12.62 -15.57 3.36
C TYR A 7 13.19 -16.75 2.55
N TYR A 8 13.25 -16.62 1.22
CA TYR A 8 13.82 -17.63 0.34
C TYR A 8 15.28 -17.93 0.70
N ASP A 9 16.10 -16.92 0.91
CA ASP A 9 17.51 -17.12 1.27
C ASP A 9 17.71 -17.86 2.61
N LYS A 10 16.75 -17.72 3.54
CA LYS A 10 16.77 -18.42 4.82
C LYS A 10 16.21 -19.84 4.77
N ALA A 11 15.22 -20.08 3.92
CA ALA A 11 14.41 -21.30 3.91
C ALA A 11 14.59 -22.15 2.64
N LYS A 12 15.47 -21.75 1.72
CA LYS A 12 15.66 -22.45 0.45
C LYS A 12 16.24 -23.84 0.64
N ASP A 13 15.58 -24.82 0.04
CA ASP A 13 16.15 -26.14 -0.17
C ASP A 13 17.01 -26.15 -1.42
N ALA A 14 18.23 -26.70 -1.33
CA ALA A 14 19.15 -26.77 -2.45
C ALA A 14 18.53 -27.61 -3.59
N GLY A 15 18.34 -26.99 -4.74
CA GLY A 15 17.87 -27.66 -5.96
C GLY A 15 16.41 -27.40 -6.33
N LEU A 16 15.61 -26.74 -5.50
CA LEU A 16 14.26 -26.35 -5.86
C LEU A 16 14.24 -24.98 -6.59
N LYS A 17 13.51 -24.92 -7.72
CA LYS A 17 13.25 -23.66 -8.40
C LYS A 17 12.14 -22.91 -7.66
N THR A 18 12.42 -21.67 -7.29
CA THR A 18 11.45 -20.82 -6.60
C THR A 18 11.06 -19.64 -7.49
N VAL A 19 9.76 -19.37 -7.57
CA VAL A 19 9.20 -18.21 -8.26
C VAL A 19 8.57 -17.30 -7.22
N ILE A 20 8.98 -16.03 -7.22
CA ILE A 20 8.43 -15.00 -6.33
C ILE A 20 7.48 -14.10 -7.14
N ALA A 21 6.18 -14.16 -6.82
CA ALA A 21 5.19 -13.27 -7.39
C ALA A 21 5.23 -11.90 -6.69
N SER A 22 5.67 -10.87 -7.42
CA SER A 22 5.71 -9.48 -6.92
C SER A 22 4.56 -8.69 -7.52
N THR A 23 3.41 -8.72 -6.85
CA THR A 23 2.14 -8.20 -7.36
C THR A 23 1.75 -6.81 -6.85
N ALA A 24 2.41 -6.32 -5.80
CA ALA A 24 2.09 -5.04 -5.19
C ALA A 24 3.35 -4.27 -4.75
N SER A 25 3.25 -2.94 -4.81
CA SER A 25 4.26 -2.05 -4.25
C SER A 25 4.00 -1.84 -2.75
N PRO A 26 5.02 -1.74 -1.89
CA PRO A 26 4.88 -1.35 -0.49
C PRO A 26 4.22 0.04 -0.34
N TYR A 27 4.37 0.91 -1.32
CA TYR A 27 3.73 2.23 -1.35
C TYR A 27 2.21 2.20 -1.50
N LYS A 28 1.61 1.07 -1.88
CA LYS A 28 0.14 0.89 -1.87
C LYS A 28 -0.40 0.57 -0.48
N PHE A 29 0.45 0.09 0.41
CA PHE A 29 0.10 -0.34 1.76
C PHE A 29 1.07 0.26 2.78
N THR A 30 1.46 1.51 2.57
CA THR A 30 2.54 2.17 3.32
C THR A 30 2.29 2.11 4.83
N ARG A 31 1.08 2.43 5.30
CA ARG A 31 0.73 2.35 6.72
C ARG A 31 0.98 0.94 7.29
N SER A 32 0.44 -0.09 6.64
CA SER A 32 0.62 -1.47 7.10
C SER A 32 2.09 -1.91 7.12
N VAL A 33 2.89 -1.42 6.16
CA VAL A 33 4.33 -1.70 6.09
C VAL A 33 5.07 -1.01 7.23
N MET A 34 4.78 0.27 7.47
CA MET A 34 5.42 1.06 8.51
C MET A 34 5.01 0.60 9.92
N ASP A 35 3.73 0.26 10.12
CA ASP A 35 3.23 -0.33 11.37
C ASP A 35 3.90 -1.68 11.69
N ALA A 36 4.21 -2.47 10.67
CA ALA A 36 4.94 -3.73 10.85
C ALA A 36 6.41 -3.53 11.22
N ILE A 37 6.99 -2.36 10.94
CA ILE A 37 8.36 -2.00 11.31
C ILE A 37 8.40 -1.44 12.74
N ASP A 38 7.60 -0.41 13.02
CA ASP A 38 7.51 0.23 14.33
C ASP A 38 6.18 1.00 14.44
N LYS A 39 5.15 0.33 14.95
CA LYS A 39 3.82 0.91 15.07
C LYS A 39 3.78 2.15 15.95
N GLU A 40 4.48 2.11 17.10
CA GLU A 40 4.44 3.21 18.07
C GLU A 40 5.02 4.50 17.48
N LYS A 41 6.10 4.37 16.71
CA LYS A 41 6.76 5.50 16.06
C LYS A 41 5.88 6.14 14.98
N TYR A 42 5.14 5.33 14.22
CA TYR A 42 4.48 5.78 12.99
C TYR A 42 2.97 6.01 13.12
N ASP A 43 2.36 5.67 14.26
CA ASP A 43 0.90 5.72 14.48
C ASP A 43 0.29 7.11 14.26
N SER A 44 1.00 8.17 14.65
CA SER A 44 0.53 9.55 14.54
C SER A 44 0.77 10.22 13.17
N MET A 45 1.50 9.58 12.28
CA MET A 45 1.86 10.14 10.98
C MET A 45 0.73 10.00 9.96
N THR A 46 0.60 10.97 9.07
CA THR A 46 -0.29 10.90 7.90
C THR A 46 0.24 9.91 6.87
N ASP A 47 -0.62 9.44 5.97
CA ASP A 47 -0.23 8.45 4.95
C ASP A 47 0.89 8.96 4.02
N PHE A 48 0.90 10.26 3.69
CA PHE A 48 1.97 10.83 2.85
C PHE A 48 3.28 11.05 3.61
N GLU A 49 3.23 11.36 4.89
CA GLU A 49 4.44 11.37 5.75
C GLU A 49 5.04 9.96 5.83
N LEU A 50 4.19 8.94 5.95
CA LEU A 50 4.64 7.54 5.92
C LEU A 50 5.27 7.14 4.58
N VAL A 51 4.78 7.68 3.46
CA VAL A 51 5.40 7.47 2.13
C VAL A 51 6.82 8.04 2.12
N ASP A 52 7.02 9.23 2.67
CA ASP A 52 8.33 9.87 2.73
C ASP A 52 9.29 9.11 3.66
N GLU A 53 8.80 8.67 4.82
CA GLU A 53 9.56 7.83 5.76
C GLU A 53 9.95 6.48 5.13
N LEU A 54 9.03 5.84 4.42
CA LEU A 54 9.33 4.59 3.71
C LEU A 54 10.39 4.77 2.63
N ASN A 55 10.35 5.90 1.90
CA ASN A 55 11.37 6.25 0.93
C ASN A 55 12.74 6.43 1.60
N ALA A 56 12.80 7.21 2.69
CA ALA A 56 14.02 7.45 3.45
C ALA A 56 14.62 6.14 4.01
N LEU A 57 13.77 5.25 4.51
CA LEU A 57 14.18 3.99 5.11
C LEU A 57 14.64 2.96 4.09
N SER A 58 13.94 2.85 2.96
CA SER A 58 14.18 1.80 1.96
C SER A 58 15.13 2.20 0.85
N GLY A 59 15.30 3.50 0.60
CA GLY A 59 15.99 4.04 -0.57
C GLY A 59 15.28 3.76 -1.91
N VAL A 60 14.07 3.20 -1.87
CA VAL A 60 13.28 2.88 -3.07
C VAL A 60 12.51 4.11 -3.50
N LYS A 61 12.69 4.52 -4.76
CA LYS A 61 12.00 5.70 -5.32
C LYS A 61 10.48 5.58 -5.17
N ILE A 62 9.85 6.66 -4.74
CA ILE A 62 8.39 6.78 -4.70
C ILE A 62 7.86 6.68 -6.14
N PRO A 63 6.85 5.83 -6.41
CA PRO A 63 6.20 5.76 -7.72
C PRO A 63 5.55 7.08 -8.11
N GLU A 64 5.65 7.48 -9.37
CA GLU A 64 5.10 8.73 -9.90
C GLU A 64 3.59 8.87 -9.59
N ALA A 65 2.82 7.79 -9.75
CA ALA A 65 1.40 7.77 -9.41
C ALA A 65 1.10 8.10 -7.93
N ILE A 66 2.00 7.83 -7.00
CA ILE A 66 1.85 8.20 -5.59
C ILE A 66 2.14 9.69 -5.41
N GLU A 67 3.12 10.24 -6.11
CA GLU A 67 3.39 11.69 -6.09
C GLU A 67 2.25 12.50 -6.71
N GLU A 68 1.68 12.04 -7.82
CA GLU A 68 0.55 12.69 -8.47
C GLU A 68 -0.68 12.80 -7.56
N ILE A 69 -1.00 11.76 -6.77
CA ILE A 69 -2.17 11.80 -5.88
C ILE A 69 -1.98 12.70 -4.65
N ARG A 70 -0.76 13.12 -4.29
CA ARG A 70 -0.55 14.07 -3.17
C ARG A 70 -1.29 15.38 -3.36
N THR A 71 -1.38 15.85 -4.58
CA THR A 71 -1.96 17.14 -4.95
C THR A 71 -3.22 17.01 -5.80
N ALA A 72 -3.62 15.78 -6.12
CA ALA A 72 -4.82 15.53 -6.89
C ALA A 72 -6.08 15.94 -6.13
N PRO A 73 -7.06 16.55 -6.79
CA PRO A 73 -8.34 16.87 -6.15
C PRO A 73 -9.10 15.58 -5.81
N ILE A 74 -9.76 15.58 -4.66
CA ILE A 74 -10.69 14.51 -4.29
C ILE A 74 -11.88 14.58 -5.26
N ARG A 75 -12.06 13.52 -6.07
CA ARG A 75 -13.12 13.46 -7.08
C ARG A 75 -14.38 12.76 -6.59
N HIS A 76 -14.24 11.91 -5.58
CA HIS A 76 -15.31 11.09 -5.04
C HIS A 76 -15.29 11.21 -3.53
N ASP A 77 -16.33 11.83 -2.97
CA ASP A 77 -16.50 12.10 -1.54
C ASP A 77 -17.72 11.38 -0.95
N ILE A 78 -18.38 10.53 -1.75
CA ILE A 78 -19.57 9.79 -1.33
C ILE A 78 -19.12 8.66 -0.38
N VAL A 79 -19.63 8.71 0.84
CA VAL A 79 -19.46 7.68 1.85
C VAL A 79 -20.83 7.11 2.17
N CYS A 80 -20.96 5.80 2.21
CA CYS A 80 -22.20 5.11 2.59
C CYS A 80 -21.89 3.92 3.51
N ASP A 81 -22.91 3.49 4.25
CA ASP A 81 -22.84 2.22 4.96
C ASP A 81 -22.87 1.05 3.97
N LYS A 82 -22.28 -0.10 4.38
CA LYS A 82 -22.27 -1.31 3.55
C LYS A 82 -23.66 -1.80 3.13
N SER A 83 -24.67 -1.54 3.95
CA SER A 83 -26.08 -1.87 3.67
C SER A 83 -26.70 -0.98 2.58
N GLU A 84 -26.13 0.20 2.34
CA GLU A 84 -26.60 1.19 1.37
C GLU A 84 -25.80 1.15 0.04
N MET A 85 -24.81 0.29 -0.04
CA MET A 85 -23.88 0.27 -1.17
C MET A 85 -24.57 0.08 -2.51
N GLN A 86 -25.53 -0.87 -2.60
CA GLN A 86 -26.26 -1.12 -3.84
C GLN A 86 -27.05 0.12 -4.27
N MET A 87 -27.85 0.70 -3.38
CA MET A 87 -28.63 1.91 -3.65
C MET A 87 -27.74 3.09 -4.06
N THR A 88 -26.60 3.23 -3.41
CA THR A 88 -25.64 4.30 -3.73
C THR A 88 -25.06 4.13 -5.14
N VAL A 89 -24.71 2.90 -5.54
CA VAL A 89 -24.24 2.60 -6.88
C VAL A 89 -25.33 2.86 -7.94
N GLU A 90 -26.56 2.39 -7.69
CA GLU A 90 -27.71 2.64 -8.57
C GLU A 90 -27.94 4.15 -8.77
N LYS A 91 -27.89 4.93 -7.68
CA LYS A 91 -28.00 6.39 -7.73
C LYS A 91 -26.88 7.05 -8.53
N ILE A 92 -25.63 6.61 -8.40
CA ILE A 92 -24.50 7.14 -9.14
C ILE A 92 -24.64 6.85 -10.63
N LEU A 93 -25.14 5.67 -10.97
CA LEU A 93 -25.35 5.25 -12.36
C LEU A 93 -26.64 5.79 -12.98
N GLY A 94 -27.52 6.43 -12.21
CA GLY A 94 -28.80 6.92 -12.68
C GLY A 94 -29.85 5.84 -12.96
N LEU A 95 -29.76 4.74 -12.25
CA LEU A 95 -30.66 3.59 -12.35
C LEU A 95 -31.84 3.72 -11.38
#